data_65aee41cfbde7664519a5b5bc8f19a6d
#
_entry.id   65aee41cfbde7664519a5b5bc8f19a6d
#
_cell.length_a   1.000
_cell.length_b   1.000
_cell.length_c   1.000
_cell.angle_alpha   90.00
_cell.angle_beta   90.00
_cell.angle_gamma   90.00
#
_symmetry.space_group_name_H-M   'P 1'
#
loop_
_entity.id
_entity.type
_entity.pdbx_description
1 polymer ?
#
loop_
_entity_poly.entity_id
_entity_poly.type
_entity_poly.pdbx_seq_one_letter_code
_entity_poly.pdbx_strand_id
1 'polypeptide(L)'
;MSINPFVFMRGTAKAAALFIILSFSHFAFAQDPIETGFFNNKAIYGYDTVAYFTQSKALKGSDNYTMSWRGADWFFSSQAHLDLFKNDPTKYAPQYGGYCAYAMATGDFVGIDEDAFVIDEGKLYLNYSTSVQEKWLANKAQYIEQADAQYNLQFNE
;
A
#
# COMPACT_ATOMS: atom_id res chain seq x y z
N MET A 1 -33.26 85.00 -18.44
CA MET A 1 -31.95 84.88 -17.81
C MET A 1 -31.98 83.67 -16.97
N SER A 2 -31.61 82.52 -17.51
CA SER A 2 -31.81 81.21 -16.91
C SER A 2 -30.43 80.55 -16.77
N ILE A 3 -30.07 80.19 -15.54
CA ILE A 3 -28.80 79.60 -15.22
C ILE A 3 -29.08 78.12 -14.93
N ASN A 4 -28.53 77.24 -15.70
CA ASN A 4 -28.58 75.82 -15.58
C ASN A 4 -27.52 75.30 -14.61
N PRO A 5 -27.83 74.51 -13.58
CA PRO A 5 -26.80 73.85 -12.76
C PRO A 5 -26.46 72.45 -13.35
N PHE A 6 -25.21 72.28 -13.60
CA PHE A 6 -24.59 70.99 -14.01
C PHE A 6 -24.73 69.97 -12.89
N VAL A 7 -25.42 68.83 -13.19
CA VAL A 7 -25.48 67.70 -12.29
C VAL A 7 -24.27 66.80 -12.56
N PHE A 8 -23.38 66.69 -11.57
CA PHE A 8 -22.23 65.83 -11.58
C PHE A 8 -22.69 64.41 -11.15
N MET A 9 -22.80 63.49 -12.14
CA MET A 9 -23.00 62.05 -11.82
C MET A 9 -21.67 61.43 -11.37
N ARG A 10 -21.60 61.12 -10.06
CA ARG A 10 -20.54 60.28 -9.50
C ARG A 10 -20.82 58.82 -9.86
N GLY A 11 -20.08 58.29 -10.84
CA GLY A 11 -20.05 56.88 -11.14
C GLY A 11 -19.26 56.12 -10.03
N THR A 12 -19.94 55.28 -9.27
CA THR A 12 -19.28 54.34 -8.35
C THR A 12 -18.80 53.14 -9.14
N ALA A 13 -17.51 53.08 -9.41
CA ALA A 13 -16.89 51.87 -9.94
C ALA A 13 -16.88 50.77 -8.87
N LYS A 14 -17.72 49.76 -9.04
CA LYS A 14 -17.66 48.55 -8.26
C LYS A 14 -16.49 47.70 -8.72
N ALA A 15 -15.39 47.72 -7.98
CA ALA A 15 -14.30 46.79 -8.18
C ALA A 15 -14.76 45.38 -7.81
N ALA A 16 -14.98 44.53 -8.81
CA ALA A 16 -15.19 43.09 -8.60
C ALA A 16 -13.83 42.44 -8.32
N ALA A 17 -13.58 42.11 -7.06
CA ALA A 17 -12.42 41.34 -6.66
C ALA A 17 -12.63 39.90 -7.14
N LEU A 18 -11.91 39.48 -8.17
CA LEU A 18 -11.87 38.11 -8.66
C LEU A 18 -11.02 37.27 -7.71
N PHE A 19 -11.66 36.53 -6.80
CA PHE A 19 -10.97 35.53 -5.96
C PHE A 19 -10.63 34.34 -6.84
N ILE A 20 -9.39 34.24 -7.29
CA ILE A 20 -8.85 33.03 -7.91
C ILE A 20 -8.59 32.04 -6.76
N ILE A 21 -9.50 31.10 -6.56
CA ILE A 21 -9.30 29.95 -5.68
C ILE A 21 -8.32 29.04 -6.43
N LEU A 22 -7.03 29.09 -6.08
CA LEU A 22 -6.08 28.05 -6.49
C LEU A 22 -6.44 26.77 -5.74
N SER A 23 -7.19 25.90 -6.40
CA SER A 23 -7.37 24.53 -5.96
C SER A 23 -6.02 23.80 -6.06
N PHE A 24 -5.28 23.74 -4.95
CA PHE A 24 -4.16 22.83 -4.83
C PHE A 24 -4.74 21.41 -4.85
N SER A 25 -4.75 20.79 -6.01
CA SER A 25 -4.95 19.36 -6.13
C SER A 25 -3.81 18.69 -5.38
N HIS A 26 -4.08 18.20 -4.18
CA HIS A 26 -3.15 17.32 -3.49
C HIS A 26 -3.11 16.03 -4.32
N PHE A 27 -2.04 15.84 -5.06
CA PHE A 27 -1.70 14.52 -5.57
C PHE A 27 -1.31 13.69 -4.35
N ALA A 28 -2.30 13.03 -3.75
CA ALA A 28 -2.02 11.93 -2.87
C ALA A 28 -1.43 10.83 -3.77
N PHE A 29 -0.15 10.53 -3.61
CA PHE A 29 0.42 9.30 -4.13
C PHE A 29 -0.27 8.19 -3.34
N ALA A 30 -1.24 7.52 -3.95
CA ALA A 30 -1.82 6.33 -3.36
C ALA A 30 -0.70 5.30 -3.22
N GLN A 31 -0.50 4.80 -2.00
CA GLN A 31 0.42 3.69 -1.76
C GLN A 31 -0.12 2.46 -2.45
N ASP A 32 0.76 1.66 -3.07
CA ASP A 32 0.36 0.41 -3.68
C ASP A 32 -0.12 -0.59 -2.62
N PRO A 33 -1.22 -1.33 -2.86
CA PRO A 33 -1.74 -2.29 -1.88
C PRO A 33 -0.82 -3.51 -1.71
N ILE A 34 0.13 -3.71 -2.60
CA ILE A 34 1.11 -4.82 -2.56
C ILE A 34 2.52 -4.23 -2.54
N GLU A 35 3.37 -4.72 -1.62
CA GLU A 35 4.79 -4.38 -1.59
C GLU A 35 5.50 -4.94 -2.83
N THR A 36 6.11 -4.06 -3.58
CA THR A 36 6.86 -4.38 -4.80
C THR A 36 8.26 -3.76 -4.74
N GLY A 37 9.17 -4.25 -5.55
CA GLY A 37 10.49 -3.61 -5.67
C GLY A 37 10.39 -2.22 -6.28
N PHE A 38 11.21 -1.30 -5.82
CA PHE A 38 11.20 0.12 -6.20
C PHE A 38 11.29 0.37 -7.72
N PHE A 39 11.96 -0.53 -8.46
CA PHE A 39 12.17 -0.39 -9.91
C PHE A 39 11.40 -1.41 -10.76
N ASN A 40 10.53 -2.21 -10.15
CA ASN A 40 9.80 -3.26 -10.86
C ASN A 40 8.48 -3.54 -10.12
N ASN A 41 7.56 -4.21 -10.80
CA ASN A 41 6.24 -4.53 -10.26
C ASN A 41 6.18 -5.93 -9.63
N LYS A 42 7.33 -6.49 -9.17
CA LYS A 42 7.40 -7.82 -8.60
C LYS A 42 6.91 -7.82 -7.16
N ALA A 43 5.78 -8.46 -6.91
CA ALA A 43 5.27 -8.67 -5.56
C ALA A 43 6.32 -9.38 -4.69
N ILE A 44 6.50 -8.89 -3.46
CA ILE A 44 7.43 -9.50 -2.49
C ILE A 44 8.81 -9.74 -3.10
N TYR A 45 9.28 -8.75 -3.89
CA TYR A 45 10.56 -8.78 -4.59
C TYR A 45 10.78 -10.01 -5.49
N GLY A 46 9.68 -10.66 -5.93
CA GLY A 46 9.68 -11.86 -6.77
C GLY A 46 9.96 -13.16 -6.01
N TYR A 47 9.71 -13.19 -4.69
CA TYR A 47 9.71 -14.42 -3.90
C TYR A 47 8.38 -15.15 -4.01
N ASP A 48 8.44 -16.47 -3.97
CA ASP A 48 7.31 -17.38 -4.07
C ASP A 48 6.56 -17.47 -2.74
N THR A 49 5.42 -16.80 -2.65
CA THR A 49 4.65 -16.75 -1.39
C THR A 49 4.05 -18.09 -0.99
N VAL A 50 3.81 -19.02 -1.94
CA VAL A 50 3.35 -20.38 -1.64
C VAL A 50 4.44 -21.20 -0.95
N ALA A 51 5.72 -20.94 -1.25
CA ALA A 51 6.84 -21.64 -0.65
C ALA A 51 6.94 -21.46 0.86
N TYR A 52 6.54 -20.30 1.38
CA TYR A 52 6.50 -20.07 2.83
C TYR A 52 5.56 -21.06 3.52
N PHE A 53 4.40 -21.36 2.93
CA PHE A 53 3.41 -22.30 3.51
C PHE A 53 3.78 -23.76 3.29
N THR A 54 4.36 -24.10 2.15
CA THR A 54 4.57 -25.48 1.74
C THR A 54 5.95 -26.03 2.11
N GLN A 55 6.93 -25.15 2.24
CA GLN A 55 8.34 -25.51 2.45
C GLN A 55 8.99 -24.77 3.63
N SER A 56 8.30 -23.82 4.26
CA SER A 56 8.82 -22.95 5.34
C SER A 56 10.13 -22.27 4.94
N LYS A 57 10.18 -21.73 3.70
CA LYS A 57 11.38 -21.10 3.14
C LYS A 57 11.02 -19.92 2.26
N ALA A 58 11.89 -18.90 2.29
CA ALA A 58 11.94 -17.86 1.28
C ALA A 58 12.61 -18.45 0.00
N LEU A 59 11.83 -18.67 -1.04
CA LEU A 59 12.31 -19.16 -2.32
C LEU A 59 12.08 -18.13 -3.41
N LYS A 60 13.08 -17.90 -4.23
CA LYS A 60 12.92 -17.04 -5.41
C LYS A 60 12.01 -17.71 -6.44
N GLY A 61 11.04 -16.97 -6.92
CA GLY A 61 10.22 -17.38 -8.05
C GLY A 61 10.98 -17.32 -9.38
N SER A 62 10.38 -17.88 -10.43
CA SER A 62 10.90 -17.94 -11.79
C SER A 62 10.01 -17.13 -12.73
N ASP A 63 10.60 -16.50 -13.73
CA ASP A 63 9.86 -15.80 -14.79
C ASP A 63 8.99 -16.77 -15.64
N ASN A 64 9.19 -18.09 -15.52
CA ASN A 64 8.38 -19.10 -16.19
C ASN A 64 7.01 -19.34 -15.51
N TYR A 65 6.87 -18.98 -14.24
CA TYR A 65 5.67 -19.25 -13.43
C TYR A 65 5.20 -17.94 -12.80
N THR A 66 4.44 -17.14 -13.55
CA THR A 66 4.03 -15.83 -13.12
C THR A 66 2.54 -15.60 -13.31
N MET A 67 1.96 -14.70 -12.52
CA MET A 67 0.64 -14.13 -12.76
C MET A 67 0.53 -12.72 -12.19
N SER A 68 -0.31 -11.88 -12.79
CA SER A 68 -0.65 -10.59 -12.24
C SER A 68 -1.88 -10.69 -11.34
N TRP A 69 -1.80 -10.14 -10.15
CA TRP A 69 -2.92 -10.07 -9.21
C TRP A 69 -2.80 -8.84 -8.31
N ARG A 70 -3.91 -8.11 -8.07
CA ARG A 70 -3.96 -6.85 -7.30
C ARG A 70 -2.91 -5.82 -7.74
N GLY A 71 -2.71 -5.68 -9.05
CA GLY A 71 -1.80 -4.68 -9.62
C GLY A 71 -0.31 -5.03 -9.58
N ALA A 72 0.09 -6.17 -9.01
CA ALA A 72 1.48 -6.63 -8.94
C ALA A 72 1.70 -7.94 -9.70
N ASP A 73 2.95 -8.23 -10.05
CA ASP A 73 3.37 -9.46 -10.73
C ASP A 73 3.97 -10.44 -9.72
N TRP A 74 3.31 -11.59 -9.58
CA TRP A 74 3.67 -12.65 -8.64
C TRP A 74 4.47 -13.73 -9.33
N PHE A 75 5.50 -14.21 -8.65
CA PHE A 75 6.47 -15.17 -9.17
C PHE A 75 6.50 -16.43 -8.32
N PHE A 76 6.52 -17.60 -8.96
CA PHE A 76 6.48 -18.89 -8.27
C PHE A 76 7.66 -19.76 -8.67
N SER A 77 8.08 -20.65 -7.80
CA SER A 77 9.20 -21.55 -8.02
C SER A 77 8.83 -22.77 -8.89
N SER A 78 7.52 -23.02 -9.07
CA SER A 78 7.00 -24.15 -9.84
C SER A 78 5.60 -23.89 -10.39
N GLN A 79 5.21 -24.67 -11.39
CA GLN A 79 3.83 -24.68 -11.90
C GLN A 79 2.83 -25.04 -10.80
N ALA A 80 3.15 -25.99 -9.93
CA ALA A 80 2.28 -26.39 -8.82
C ALA A 80 2.01 -25.25 -7.86
N HIS A 81 3.01 -24.41 -7.54
CA HIS A 81 2.82 -23.24 -6.68
C HIS A 81 1.99 -22.14 -7.37
N LEU A 82 2.24 -21.90 -8.65
CA LEU A 82 1.40 -21.01 -9.45
C LEU A 82 -0.07 -21.45 -9.42
N ASP A 83 -0.34 -22.75 -9.61
CA ASP A 83 -1.69 -23.29 -9.62
C ASP A 83 -2.36 -23.17 -8.24
N LEU A 84 -1.61 -23.41 -7.16
CA LEU A 84 -2.09 -23.20 -5.80
C LEU A 84 -2.49 -21.74 -5.55
N PHE A 85 -1.65 -20.79 -5.95
CA PHE A 85 -1.94 -19.37 -5.81
C PHE A 85 -3.14 -18.96 -6.67
N LYS A 86 -3.22 -19.42 -7.92
CA LYS A 86 -4.38 -19.14 -8.82
C LYS A 86 -5.70 -19.61 -8.23
N ASN A 87 -5.70 -20.74 -7.53
CA ASN A 87 -6.91 -21.29 -6.94
C ASN A 87 -7.36 -20.52 -5.69
N ASP A 88 -6.44 -20.00 -4.91
CA ASP A 88 -6.75 -19.21 -3.72
C ASP A 88 -5.62 -18.18 -3.43
N PRO A 89 -5.63 -17.05 -4.15
CA PRO A 89 -4.61 -16.01 -3.94
C PRO A 89 -4.63 -15.43 -2.53
N THR A 90 -5.83 -15.30 -1.93
CA THR A 90 -5.99 -14.69 -0.60
C THR A 90 -5.36 -15.53 0.50
N LYS A 91 -5.34 -16.84 0.34
CA LYS A 91 -4.69 -17.78 1.26
C LYS A 91 -3.17 -17.62 1.26
N TYR A 92 -2.58 -17.42 0.09
CA TYR A 92 -1.13 -17.45 -0.10
C TYR A 92 -0.48 -16.06 -0.18
N ALA A 93 -1.27 -15.00 -0.35
CA ALA A 93 -0.76 -13.65 -0.25
C ALA A 93 -0.41 -13.30 1.21
N PRO A 94 0.65 -12.53 1.44
CA PRO A 94 0.98 -12.05 2.78
C PRO A 94 -0.04 -11.03 3.26
N GLN A 95 -0.20 -10.93 4.57
CA GLN A 95 -0.98 -9.88 5.20
C GLN A 95 -0.37 -8.51 4.88
N TYR A 96 -1.20 -7.47 4.89
CA TYR A 96 -0.81 -6.09 4.65
C TYR A 96 -0.10 -5.89 3.30
N GLY A 97 -0.50 -6.65 2.27
CA GLY A 97 0.12 -6.60 0.96
C GLY A 97 1.60 -7.01 0.94
N GLY A 98 2.13 -7.54 2.05
CA GLY A 98 3.53 -7.90 2.22
C GLY A 98 4.42 -6.80 2.80
N TYR A 99 3.87 -5.66 3.17
CA TYR A 99 4.61 -4.66 3.97
C TYR A 99 4.93 -5.21 5.37
N CYS A 100 5.94 -4.62 6.01
CA CYS A 100 6.38 -5.00 7.34
C CYS A 100 5.22 -4.95 8.35
N ALA A 101 4.85 -6.11 8.92
CA ALA A 101 3.71 -6.22 9.85
C ALA A 101 3.91 -5.41 11.14
N TYR A 102 5.15 -5.25 11.61
CA TYR A 102 5.46 -4.41 12.75
C TYR A 102 5.22 -2.93 12.46
N ALA A 103 5.70 -2.45 11.32
CA ALA A 103 5.55 -1.05 10.93
C ALA A 103 4.09 -0.70 10.58
N MET A 104 3.36 -1.65 10.01
CA MET A 104 1.95 -1.45 9.68
C MET A 104 1.09 -1.18 10.92
N ALA A 105 1.48 -1.63 12.11
CA ALA A 105 0.77 -1.30 13.35
C ALA A 105 0.70 0.22 13.64
N THR A 106 1.61 1.01 13.07
CA THR A 106 1.60 2.48 13.11
C THR A 106 1.16 3.13 11.80
N GLY A 107 0.78 2.32 10.81
CA GLY A 107 0.35 2.78 9.48
C GLY A 107 1.50 3.10 8.53
N ASP A 108 2.72 2.64 8.84
CA ASP A 108 3.90 2.89 8.04
C ASP A 108 4.12 1.79 7.00
N PHE A 109 4.33 2.18 5.74
CA PHE A 109 4.64 1.29 4.63
C PHE A 109 6.15 1.09 4.53
N VAL A 110 6.63 0.04 5.16
CA VAL A 110 8.05 -0.32 5.20
C VAL A 110 8.26 -1.65 4.47
N GLY A 111 9.31 -1.75 3.66
CA GLY A 111 9.70 -2.97 2.97
C GLY A 111 10.07 -4.11 3.92
N ILE A 112 10.46 -5.24 3.37
CA ILE A 112 10.69 -6.48 4.14
C ILE A 112 12.04 -7.10 3.87
N ASP A 113 12.45 -7.98 4.77
CA ASP A 113 13.42 -9.03 4.57
C ASP A 113 12.65 -10.34 4.34
N GLU A 114 12.88 -11.01 3.25
CA GLU A 114 12.18 -12.22 2.85
C GLU A 114 12.36 -13.39 3.82
N ASP A 115 13.44 -13.43 4.57
CA ASP A 115 13.70 -14.44 5.59
C ASP A 115 13.05 -14.09 6.94
N ALA A 116 12.60 -12.86 7.14
CA ALA A 116 11.93 -12.42 8.36
C ALA A 116 10.41 -12.67 8.29
N PHE A 117 9.98 -13.93 8.16
CA PHE A 117 8.58 -14.31 8.01
C PHE A 117 8.05 -15.15 9.17
N VAL A 118 6.73 -15.10 9.35
CA VAL A 118 5.98 -15.96 10.29
C VAL A 118 4.69 -16.41 9.61
N ILE A 119 4.39 -17.73 9.71
CA ILE A 119 3.05 -18.23 9.45
C ILE A 119 2.33 -18.35 10.80
N ASP A 120 1.26 -17.57 10.96
CA ASP A 120 0.43 -17.58 12.16
C ASP A 120 -1.04 -17.75 11.79
N GLU A 121 -1.70 -18.74 12.36
CA GLU A 121 -3.10 -19.08 12.05
C GLU A 121 -3.39 -19.20 10.54
N GLY A 122 -2.41 -19.74 9.78
CA GLY A 122 -2.51 -19.89 8.32
C GLY A 122 -2.35 -18.61 7.53
N LYS A 123 -1.87 -17.52 8.12
CA LYS A 123 -1.58 -16.23 7.50
C LYS A 123 -0.08 -15.96 7.48
N LEU A 124 0.41 -15.41 6.38
CA LEU A 124 1.81 -15.03 6.21
C LEU A 124 2.01 -13.57 6.64
N TYR A 125 2.90 -13.36 7.61
CA TYR A 125 3.37 -12.05 8.04
C TYR A 125 4.85 -11.90 7.71
N LEU A 126 5.21 -10.75 7.12
CA LEU A 126 6.59 -10.40 6.78
C LEU A 126 7.05 -9.22 7.64
N ASN A 127 8.33 -9.16 7.95
CA ASN A 127 8.91 -8.07 8.72
C ASN A 127 10.16 -7.52 8.04
N TYR A 128 10.56 -6.30 8.42
CA TYR A 128 11.72 -5.61 7.86
C TYR A 128 13.05 -6.35 8.09
N SER A 129 13.16 -7.07 9.21
CA SER A 129 14.34 -7.86 9.58
C SER A 129 13.97 -8.87 10.66
N THR A 130 14.82 -9.86 10.90
CA THR A 130 14.64 -10.84 11.99
C THR A 130 14.59 -10.18 13.38
N SER A 131 15.36 -9.12 13.61
CA SER A 131 15.30 -8.38 14.89
C SER A 131 13.98 -7.61 15.08
N VAL A 132 13.35 -7.14 13.99
CA VAL A 132 12.02 -6.53 14.02
C VAL A 132 10.94 -7.59 14.19
N GLN A 133 11.09 -8.77 13.56
CA GLN A 133 10.22 -9.91 13.75
C GLN A 133 10.18 -10.37 15.22
N GLU A 134 11.33 -10.44 15.91
CA GLU A 134 11.39 -10.76 17.34
C GLU A 134 10.59 -9.76 18.19
N LYS A 135 10.69 -8.46 17.89
CA LYS A 135 9.88 -7.43 18.57
C LYS A 135 8.39 -7.61 18.29
N TRP A 136 8.03 -7.90 17.05
CA TRP A 136 6.65 -8.17 16.66
C TRP A 136 6.09 -9.40 17.40
N LEU A 137 6.86 -10.49 17.46
CA LEU A 137 6.47 -11.72 18.16
C LEU A 137 6.20 -11.50 19.64
N ALA A 138 6.90 -10.57 20.30
CA ALA A 138 6.73 -10.30 21.73
C ALA A 138 5.31 -9.83 22.11
N ASN A 139 4.62 -9.13 21.20
CA ASN A 139 3.26 -8.63 21.39
C ASN A 139 2.41 -8.80 20.12
N LYS A 140 2.55 -9.95 19.46
CA LYS A 140 1.97 -10.24 18.14
C LYS A 140 0.49 -9.89 18.03
N ALA A 141 -0.33 -10.31 18.97
CA ALA A 141 -1.78 -10.08 18.93
C ALA A 141 -2.13 -8.59 18.88
N GLN A 142 -1.44 -7.76 19.67
CA GLN A 142 -1.64 -6.31 19.68
C GLN A 142 -1.21 -5.68 18.34
N TYR A 143 -0.06 -6.09 17.81
CA TYR A 143 0.42 -5.55 16.53
C TYR A 143 -0.47 -5.96 15.36
N ILE A 144 -1.05 -7.17 15.36
CA ILE A 144 -2.01 -7.59 14.35
C ILE A 144 -3.27 -6.73 14.42
N GLU A 145 -3.88 -6.54 15.61
CA GLU A 145 -5.07 -5.70 15.78
C GLU A 145 -4.84 -4.27 15.29
N GLN A 146 -3.70 -3.68 15.64
CA GLN A 146 -3.35 -2.32 15.21
C GLN A 146 -3.11 -2.25 13.69
N ALA A 147 -2.38 -3.21 13.13
CA ALA A 147 -2.07 -3.26 11.71
C ALA A 147 -3.32 -3.50 10.85
N ASP A 148 -4.24 -4.37 11.29
CA ASP A 148 -5.53 -4.59 10.63
C ASP A 148 -6.32 -3.28 10.54
N ALA A 149 -6.39 -2.52 11.64
CA ALA A 149 -7.07 -1.23 11.65
C ALA A 149 -6.42 -0.21 10.71
N GLN A 150 -5.09 -0.11 10.70
CA GLN A 150 -4.36 0.84 9.86
C GLN A 150 -4.45 0.49 8.38
N TYR A 151 -4.27 -0.78 8.02
CA TYR A 151 -4.34 -1.25 6.64
C TYR A 151 -5.74 -1.05 6.04
N ASN A 152 -6.80 -1.39 6.80
CA ASN A 152 -8.18 -1.16 6.39
C ASN A 152 -8.51 0.32 6.18
N LEU A 153 -7.96 1.22 7.00
CA LEU A 153 -8.11 2.67 6.82
C LEU A 153 -7.48 3.18 5.52
N GLN A 154 -6.35 2.58 5.10
CA GLN A 154 -5.61 3.00 3.91
C GLN A 154 -6.26 2.47 2.62
N PHE A 155 -6.77 1.25 2.62
CA PHE A 155 -7.23 0.56 1.41
C PHE A 155 -8.73 0.26 1.38
N ASN A 156 -9.51 0.66 2.42
CA ASN A 156 -10.96 0.43 2.52
C ASN A 156 -11.34 -1.07 2.37
N GLU A 157 -10.52 -1.96 2.95
CA GLU A 157 -10.79 -3.41 2.97
C GLU A 157 -11.55 -3.84 4.22
#